data_0c50459774679e800dd065664337550d
#
_entry.id   0c50459774679e800dd065664337550d
#
_cell.length_a   1.000
_cell.length_b   1.000
_cell.length_c   1.000
_cell.angle_alpha   90.00
_cell.angle_beta   90.00
_cell.angle_gamma   90.00
#
_symmetry.space_group_name_H-M   'P 1'
#
loop_
_entity.id
_entity.type
_entity.pdbx_description
1 polymer ?
#
loop_
_entity_poly.entity_id
_entity_poly.type
_entity_poly.pdbx_seq_one_letter_code
_entity_poly.pdbx_strand_id
1 'polypeptide(L)'
;MEDWTQAIQNALEYVEEHLAGELEICEISRRAFLSPFYFQRIFSTLCGLGVGEYIRYRRLTLAAQELCSTDAKVIDVAAKYGYN
;
A
#
# COMPACT_ATOMS: atom_id res chain seq x y z
N MET A 1 5.10 21.92 15.72
CA MET A 1 5.75 20.99 14.80
C MET A 1 4.76 19.92 14.36
N GLU A 2 4.69 19.65 13.09
CA GLU A 2 3.72 18.70 12.59
C GLU A 2 4.19 17.26 12.77
N ASP A 3 3.25 16.39 13.09
CA ASP A 3 3.55 14.97 13.28
C ASP A 3 3.29 14.21 11.99
N TRP A 4 4.30 14.21 11.12
CA TRP A 4 4.22 13.49 9.86
C TRP A 4 4.09 11.98 10.08
N THR A 5 4.57 11.48 11.22
CA THR A 5 4.50 10.06 11.54
C THR A 5 3.05 9.59 11.63
N GLN A 6 2.20 10.36 12.30
CA GLN A 6 0.78 10.00 12.41
C GLN A 6 0.08 10.08 11.05
N ALA A 7 0.42 11.09 10.25
CA ALA A 7 -0.16 11.22 8.91
C ALA A 7 0.18 10.01 8.04
N ILE A 8 1.45 9.62 8.05
CA ILE A 8 1.90 8.45 7.29
C ILE A 8 1.26 7.17 7.83
N GLN A 9 1.13 7.05 9.14
CA GLN A 9 0.51 5.86 9.72
C GLN A 9 -0.95 5.72 9.32
N ASN A 10 -1.70 6.82 9.29
CA ASN A 10 -3.08 6.80 8.83
C ASN A 10 -3.18 6.31 7.39
N ALA A 11 -2.27 6.78 6.53
CA ALA A 11 -2.23 6.36 5.15
C ALA A 11 -1.87 4.88 5.01
N LEU A 12 -0.91 4.42 5.79
CA LEU A 12 -0.49 3.02 5.77
C LEU A 12 -1.62 2.08 6.21
N GLU A 13 -2.36 2.47 7.23
CA GLU A 13 -3.51 1.68 7.67
C GLU A 13 -4.53 1.52 6.55
N TYR A 14 -4.82 2.62 5.85
CA TYR A 14 -5.74 2.57 4.72
C TYR A 14 -5.21 1.66 3.62
N VAL A 15 -3.92 1.77 3.29
CA VAL A 15 -3.30 0.93 2.26
C VAL A 15 -3.41 -0.54 2.63
N GLU A 16 -3.07 -0.89 3.88
CA GLU A 16 -3.09 -2.29 4.32
C GLU A 16 -4.49 -2.89 4.26
N GLU A 17 -5.51 -2.10 4.53
CA GLU A 17 -6.89 -2.56 4.47
C GLU A 17 -7.40 -2.78 3.05
N HIS A 18 -6.73 -2.20 2.06
CA HIS A 18 -7.21 -2.22 0.68
C HIS A 18 -6.22 -2.85 -0.30
N LEU A 19 -5.26 -3.64 0.19
CA LEU A 19 -4.25 -4.24 -0.68
C LEU A 19 -4.84 -5.18 -1.74
N ALA A 20 -5.97 -5.82 -1.44
CA ALA A 20 -6.63 -6.69 -2.40
C ALA A 20 -7.58 -5.94 -3.33
N GLY A 21 -7.67 -4.61 -3.21
CA GLY A 21 -8.55 -3.79 -4.03
C GLY A 21 -7.80 -2.70 -4.76
N GLU A 22 -8.53 -1.72 -5.23
CA GLU A 22 -7.93 -0.58 -5.90
C GLU A 22 -7.36 0.40 -4.88
N LEU A 23 -6.17 0.92 -5.19
CA LEU A 23 -5.53 1.94 -4.37
C LEU A 23 -5.09 3.08 -5.28
N GLU A 24 -5.62 4.27 -5.01
CA GLU A 24 -5.28 5.47 -5.74
C GLU A 24 -4.58 6.46 -4.84
N ILE A 25 -3.56 7.13 -5.37
CA ILE A 25 -2.75 8.06 -4.60
C ILE A 25 -3.59 9.19 -3.99
N CYS A 26 -4.63 9.64 -4.70
CA CYS A 26 -5.49 10.71 -4.20
C CYS A 26 -6.23 10.31 -2.93
N GLU A 27 -6.73 9.07 -2.88
CA GLU A 27 -7.40 8.57 -1.68
C GLU A 27 -6.43 8.34 -0.53
N ILE A 28 -5.27 7.78 -0.85
CA ILE A 28 -4.25 7.49 0.17
C ILE A 28 -3.79 8.79 0.82
N SER A 29 -3.48 9.80 0.00
CA SER A 29 -3.01 11.08 0.52
C SER A 29 -4.09 11.81 1.32
N ARG A 30 -5.35 11.60 0.95
CA ARG A 30 -6.47 12.19 1.71
C ARG A 30 -6.50 11.68 3.14
N ARG A 31 -6.17 10.41 3.34
CA ARG A 31 -6.13 9.82 4.69
C ARG A 31 -5.03 10.44 5.54
N ALA A 32 -4.01 10.98 4.90
CA ALA A 32 -2.92 11.68 5.58
C ALA A 32 -3.18 13.20 5.70
N PHE A 33 -4.30 13.68 5.15
CA PHE A 33 -4.64 15.10 5.11
C PHE A 33 -3.59 15.93 4.37
N LEU A 34 -3.01 15.33 3.32
CA LEU A 34 -1.95 15.95 2.52
C LEU A 34 -2.32 15.92 1.04
N SER A 35 -1.73 16.82 0.27
CA SER A 35 -1.85 16.73 -1.17
C SER A 35 -1.10 15.51 -1.68
N PRO A 36 -1.46 14.96 -2.84
CA PRO A 36 -0.74 13.81 -3.39
C PRO A 36 0.76 14.06 -3.55
N PHE A 37 1.15 15.25 -3.99
CA PHE A 37 2.55 15.60 -4.16
C PHE A 37 3.31 15.57 -2.84
N TYR A 38 2.78 16.27 -1.85
CA TYR A 38 3.41 16.34 -0.52
C TYR A 38 3.45 14.98 0.15
N PHE A 39 2.34 14.23 0.05
CA PHE A 39 2.28 12.91 0.64
C PHE A 39 3.39 12.02 0.09
N GLN A 40 3.55 12.00 -1.22
CA GLN A 40 4.57 11.15 -1.84
C GLN A 40 5.99 11.53 -1.41
N ARG A 41 6.25 12.83 -1.30
CA ARG A 41 7.56 13.29 -0.86
C ARG A 41 7.85 12.90 0.58
N ILE A 42 6.89 13.12 1.47
CA ILE A 42 7.05 12.78 2.88
C ILE A 42 7.18 11.27 3.05
N PHE A 43 6.33 10.53 2.34
CA PHE A 43 6.37 9.07 2.42
C PHE A 43 7.74 8.53 2.03
N SER A 44 8.26 8.94 0.87
CA SER A 44 9.55 8.42 0.41
C SER A 44 10.70 8.86 1.30
N THR A 45 10.61 10.04 1.90
CA THR A 45 11.64 10.52 2.82
C THR A 45 11.65 9.69 4.12
N LEU A 46 10.47 9.41 4.67
CA LEU A 46 10.37 8.68 5.93
C LEU A 46 10.53 7.16 5.76
N CYS A 47 10.03 6.62 4.67
CA CYS A 47 10.01 5.17 4.48
C CYS A 47 11.12 4.63 3.60
N GLY A 48 11.81 5.50 2.88
CA GLY A 48 12.94 5.09 2.05
C GLY A 48 12.57 4.54 0.69
N LEU A 49 11.28 4.48 0.37
CA LEU A 49 10.82 4.03 -0.94
C LEU A 49 9.49 4.72 -1.28
N GLY A 50 9.14 4.72 -2.56
CA GLY A 50 7.90 5.34 -2.99
C GLY A 50 6.68 4.54 -2.56
N VAL A 51 5.54 5.22 -2.45
CA VAL A 51 4.31 4.55 -2.02
C VAL A 51 3.86 3.47 -3.00
N GLY A 52 4.07 3.68 -4.31
CA GLY A 52 3.75 2.67 -5.31
C GLY A 52 4.59 1.41 -5.16
N GLU A 53 5.88 1.59 -4.87
CA GLU A 53 6.78 0.47 -4.62
C GLU A 53 6.38 -0.28 -3.35
N TYR A 54 6.02 0.46 -2.31
CA TYR A 54 5.56 -0.13 -1.06
C TYR A 54 4.32 -1.00 -1.28
N ILE A 55 3.34 -0.48 -2.01
CA ILE A 55 2.11 -1.22 -2.30
C ILE A 55 2.41 -2.50 -3.06
N ARG A 56 3.26 -2.42 -4.09
CA ARG A 56 3.64 -3.58 -4.88
C ARG A 56 4.32 -4.63 -4.02
N TYR A 57 5.24 -4.19 -3.19
CA TYR A 57 5.97 -5.09 -2.29
C TYR A 57 5.02 -5.80 -1.34
N ARG A 58 4.10 -5.06 -0.72
CA ARG A 58 3.15 -5.65 0.22
C ARG A 58 2.19 -6.62 -0.47
N ARG A 59 1.74 -6.30 -1.68
CA ARG A 59 0.88 -7.19 -2.46
C ARG A 59 1.59 -8.50 -2.77
N LEU A 60 2.84 -8.41 -3.17
CA LEU A 60 3.63 -9.62 -3.46
C LEU A 60 3.84 -10.46 -2.21
N THR A 61 4.11 -9.82 -1.08
CA THR A 61 4.29 -10.53 0.19
C THR A 61 3.02 -11.28 0.60
N LEU A 62 1.87 -10.61 0.52
CA LEU A 62 0.61 -11.25 0.86
C LEU A 62 0.25 -12.37 -0.10
N ALA A 63 0.51 -12.18 -1.38
CA ALA A 63 0.27 -13.22 -2.39
C ALA A 63 1.12 -14.45 -2.09
N ALA A 64 2.41 -14.25 -1.77
CA ALA A 64 3.30 -15.35 -1.43
C ALA A 64 2.83 -16.09 -0.18
N GLN A 65 2.43 -15.34 0.84
CA GLN A 65 1.92 -15.95 2.07
C GLN A 65 0.67 -16.78 1.80
N GLU A 66 -0.23 -16.28 0.99
CA GLU A 66 -1.46 -17.00 0.66
C GLU A 66 -1.16 -18.28 -0.12
N LEU A 67 -0.22 -18.22 -1.07
CA LEU A 67 0.17 -19.40 -1.84
C LEU A 67 0.84 -20.47 -0.96
N CYS A 68 1.59 -20.04 0.06
CA CYS A 68 2.28 -20.97 0.95
C CYS A 68 1.39 -21.58 2.00
N SER A 69 0.31 -20.89 2.38
CA SER A 69 -0.52 -21.30 3.51
C SER A 69 -1.88 -21.88 3.11
N THR A 70 -2.22 -21.89 1.82
CA THR A 70 -3.50 -22.39 1.34
C THR A 70 -3.31 -23.23 0.07
N ASP A 71 -4.40 -23.85 -0.40
CA ASP A 71 -4.42 -24.59 -1.67
C ASP A 71 -4.84 -23.70 -2.83
N ALA A 72 -4.81 -22.38 -2.65
CA ALA A 72 -5.23 -21.45 -3.67
C ALA A 72 -4.37 -21.56 -4.93
N LYS A 73 -5.00 -21.37 -6.09
CA LYS A 73 -4.28 -21.42 -7.36
C LYS A 73 -3.54 -20.11 -7.58
N VAL A 74 -2.36 -20.23 -8.20
CA VAL A 74 -1.53 -19.07 -8.50
C VAL A 74 -2.30 -17.99 -9.27
N ILE A 75 -3.08 -18.42 -10.28
CA ILE A 75 -3.83 -17.48 -11.12
C ILE A 75 -4.90 -16.73 -10.30
N ASP A 76 -5.52 -17.39 -9.35
CA ASP A 76 -6.55 -16.77 -8.51
C ASP A 76 -5.92 -15.77 -7.54
N VAL A 77 -4.80 -16.12 -6.95
CA VAL A 77 -4.10 -15.23 -6.04
C VAL A 77 -3.56 -14.01 -6.79
N ALA A 78 -3.01 -14.23 -7.99
CA ALA A 78 -2.51 -13.14 -8.82
C ALA A 78 -3.63 -12.15 -9.14
N ALA A 79 -4.80 -12.66 -9.55
CA ALA A 79 -5.95 -11.82 -9.87
C ALA A 79 -6.42 -11.03 -8.64
N LYS A 80 -6.44 -11.68 -7.48
CA LYS A 80 -6.86 -11.04 -6.23
C LYS A 80 -6.03 -9.80 -5.89
N TYR A 81 -4.73 -9.86 -6.17
CA TYR A 81 -3.82 -8.76 -5.84
C TYR A 81 -3.46 -7.90 -7.06
N GLY A 82 -4.20 -8.02 -8.15
CA GLY A 82 -4.05 -7.15 -9.29
C GLY A 82 -2.97 -7.53 -10.30
N TYR A 83 -2.44 -8.73 -10.21
CA TYR A 83 -1.44 -9.24 -11.16
C TYR A 83 -2.15 -10.15 -12.16
N ASN A 84 -2.38 -9.65 -13.34
CA ASN A 84 -3.05 -10.42 -14.40
C ASN A 84 -2.05 -10.86 -15.46
#